data_beade954d9a21154c0ebce7a4e33baed
#
_entry.id   beade954d9a21154c0ebce7a4e33baed
#
_cell.length_a   1.000
_cell.length_b   1.000
_cell.length_c   1.000
_cell.angle_alpha   90.00
_cell.angle_beta   90.00
_cell.angle_gamma   90.00
#
_symmetry.space_group_name_H-M   'P 1'
#
loop_
_entity.id
_entity.type
_entity.pdbx_description
1 polymer ?
#
loop_
_entity_poly.entity_id
_entity_poly.type
_entity_poly.pdbx_seq_one_letter_code
_entity_poly.pdbx_strand_id
1 'polypeptide(L)'
;MSDFRALAGRMDINGPRYTSYPTADRFHGGFGAQDYQQALADCAASATHAANTAKAAAPLSLYVHVPFCENICYYCGCNKIITKDHRRSARYVDYLAREMALVAQQLGTRREVVQSHWGGGTPTFLDPAEMRRVMDALHQHFHLLPEGEHSIEIDPRRIGDAQMALLAELGFNRISLGVQDFDAEVQRAIHRVQSQAETQAVVDAARRLGFRSVSMDLIYGLPHQTTARFAATVEQVLAMRPDRLSVYSYAHLPHVFKPQRRIDERALPAAAEKLDILVGTIEQLTAAGYVYIGMDHFALPDDALAVAQREGRLQRNFQGYSTHAGHDQLGFGVSSIGAVAGRYVQNARTLDDYYRSLDAGVLPVMRGFAMRDEDHLRRDVIGALMCNGVLDVAAVEARHRIDFAVHFAHELAELARLAEDGLVRCEPGRIEVTPLGRLLVRRLAMVFDGFLREDARRTEPAAIRSADAGTPLPMPTRYSRVV
;
A
#
# COMPACT_ATOMS: atom_id res chain seq x y z
N MET A 1 -10.44 21.98 -12.14
CA MET A 1 -11.18 21.12 -11.17
C MET A 1 -12.70 21.04 -11.40
N SER A 2 -13.37 22.00 -12.10
CA SER A 2 -14.80 21.90 -12.47
C SER A 2 -15.11 20.63 -13.27
N ASP A 3 -14.29 20.32 -14.25
CA ASP A 3 -14.47 19.15 -15.12
C ASP A 3 -14.30 17.82 -14.34
N PHE A 4 -13.42 17.81 -13.35
CA PHE A 4 -13.27 16.65 -12.47
C PHE A 4 -14.53 16.39 -11.62
N ARG A 5 -15.15 17.45 -11.06
CA ARG A 5 -16.39 17.28 -10.28
C ARG A 5 -17.53 16.69 -11.12
N ALA A 6 -17.67 17.15 -12.35
CA ALA A 6 -18.68 16.64 -13.28
C ALA A 6 -18.44 15.17 -13.66
N LEU A 7 -17.18 14.80 -13.88
CA LEU A 7 -16.78 13.44 -14.23
C LEU A 7 -16.84 12.50 -13.03
N ALA A 8 -16.41 12.95 -11.86
CA ALA A 8 -16.35 12.15 -10.64
C ALA A 8 -17.71 11.50 -10.31
N GLY A 9 -18.80 12.26 -10.42
CA GLY A 9 -20.15 11.74 -10.19
C GLY A 9 -20.58 10.63 -11.15
N ARG A 10 -20.11 10.66 -12.42
CA ARG A 10 -20.40 9.62 -13.42
C ARG A 10 -19.50 8.39 -13.30
N MET A 11 -18.30 8.59 -12.77
CA MET A 11 -17.25 7.57 -12.71
C MET A 11 -17.01 7.01 -11.31
N ASP A 12 -17.78 7.45 -10.31
CA ASP A 12 -17.68 6.96 -8.94
C ASP A 12 -18.31 5.57 -8.81
N ILE A 13 -17.57 4.58 -9.23
CA ILE A 13 -17.92 3.16 -9.11
C ILE A 13 -16.99 2.47 -8.11
N ASN A 14 -17.38 1.30 -7.63
CA ASN A 14 -16.51 0.48 -6.80
C ASN A 14 -15.38 -0.12 -7.63
N GLY A 15 -14.14 -0.06 -7.13
CA GLY A 15 -13.00 -0.63 -7.85
C GLY A 15 -11.80 -0.92 -6.95
N PRO A 16 -10.91 -1.83 -7.37
CA PRO A 16 -9.70 -2.15 -6.62
C PRO A 16 -8.77 -0.94 -6.45
N ARG A 17 -7.97 -0.94 -5.38
CA ARG A 17 -6.95 0.10 -5.17
C ARG A 17 -5.62 -0.21 -5.85
N TYR A 18 -5.49 -1.39 -6.45
CA TYR A 18 -4.30 -1.87 -7.15
C TYR A 18 -2.99 -1.67 -6.35
N THR A 19 -3.01 -2.05 -5.08
CA THR A 19 -1.79 -2.26 -4.29
C THR A 19 -1.04 -3.51 -4.75
N SER A 20 -1.69 -4.33 -5.54
CA SER A 20 -1.15 -5.47 -6.29
C SER A 20 -2.05 -5.77 -7.49
N TYR A 21 -1.54 -6.49 -8.46
CA TYR A 21 -2.34 -7.18 -9.46
C TYR A 21 -1.74 -8.57 -9.68
N PRO A 22 -2.50 -9.65 -9.54
CA PRO A 22 -3.89 -9.71 -9.03
C PRO A 22 -4.05 -9.16 -7.61
N THR A 23 -5.25 -8.67 -7.30
CA THR A 23 -5.57 -8.07 -6.00
C THR A 23 -5.72 -9.13 -4.89
N ALA A 24 -5.51 -8.77 -3.61
CA ALA A 24 -5.47 -9.72 -2.51
C ALA A 24 -6.77 -10.49 -2.25
N ASP A 25 -7.91 -10.05 -2.79
CA ASP A 25 -9.17 -10.79 -2.77
C ASP A 25 -9.17 -12.02 -3.70
N ARG A 26 -8.18 -12.11 -4.61
CA ARG A 26 -7.94 -13.27 -5.49
C ARG A 26 -7.09 -14.35 -4.82
N PHE A 27 -6.46 -14.06 -3.69
CA PHE A 27 -5.68 -15.07 -2.97
C PHE A 27 -6.60 -16.18 -2.44
N HIS A 28 -6.16 -17.41 -2.58
CA HIS A 28 -6.96 -18.59 -2.24
C HIS A 28 -6.21 -19.55 -1.31
N GLY A 29 -6.96 -20.32 -0.52
CA GLY A 29 -6.41 -21.28 0.44
C GLY A 29 -5.81 -22.53 -0.17
N GLY A 30 -5.93 -22.73 -1.49
CA GLY A 30 -5.20 -23.78 -2.21
C GLY A 30 -3.71 -23.52 -2.36
N PHE A 31 -3.25 -22.27 -2.08
CA PHE A 31 -1.85 -21.90 -2.00
C PHE A 31 -1.40 -21.99 -0.55
N GLY A 32 -0.40 -22.81 -0.24
CA GLY A 32 0.04 -23.12 1.12
C GLY A 32 1.55 -22.97 1.34
N ALA A 33 2.02 -23.53 2.45
CA ALA A 33 3.43 -23.45 2.86
C ALA A 33 4.39 -24.05 1.82
N GLN A 34 4.00 -25.13 1.15
CA GLN A 34 4.84 -25.77 0.11
C GLN A 34 5.01 -24.86 -1.11
N ASP A 35 3.96 -24.14 -1.53
CA ASP A 35 4.05 -23.18 -2.64
C ASP A 35 4.96 -22.03 -2.28
N TYR A 36 4.94 -21.58 -1.03
CA TYR A 36 5.84 -20.53 -0.54
C TYR A 36 7.29 -21.03 -0.46
N GLN A 37 7.52 -22.26 0.01
CA GLN A 37 8.85 -22.87 -0.01
C GLN A 37 9.41 -22.93 -1.44
N GLN A 38 8.58 -23.31 -2.42
CA GLN A 38 8.98 -23.29 -3.83
C GLN A 38 9.31 -21.86 -4.30
N ALA A 39 8.52 -20.85 -3.92
CA ALA A 39 8.82 -19.46 -4.26
C ALA A 39 10.17 -19.00 -3.69
N LEU A 40 10.48 -19.36 -2.44
CA LEU A 40 11.76 -19.06 -1.81
C LEU A 40 12.93 -19.79 -2.50
N ALA A 41 12.74 -21.05 -2.88
CA ALA A 41 13.72 -21.81 -3.64
C ALA A 41 14.00 -21.20 -5.02
N ASP A 42 12.95 -20.76 -5.74
CA ASP A 42 13.08 -20.06 -7.03
C ASP A 42 13.83 -18.72 -6.88
N CYS A 43 13.54 -17.97 -5.81
CA CYS A 43 14.25 -16.72 -5.46
C CYS A 43 15.74 -17.01 -5.17
N ALA A 44 16.05 -18.08 -4.42
CA ALA A 44 17.43 -18.50 -4.14
C ALA A 44 18.18 -18.94 -5.41
N ALA A 45 17.52 -19.71 -6.28
CA ALA A 45 18.07 -20.14 -7.56
C ALA A 45 18.40 -18.96 -8.48
N SER A 46 17.52 -17.96 -8.55
CA SER A 46 17.75 -16.72 -9.31
C SER A 46 18.99 -15.97 -8.82
N ALA A 47 19.19 -15.89 -7.50
CA ALA A 47 20.36 -15.28 -6.91
C ALA A 47 21.66 -16.04 -7.22
N THR A 48 21.62 -17.37 -7.14
CA THR A 48 22.76 -18.24 -7.48
C THR A 48 23.13 -18.11 -8.97
N HIS A 49 22.12 -18.06 -9.85
CA HIS A 49 22.35 -17.85 -11.28
C HIS A 49 22.99 -16.48 -11.55
N ALA A 50 22.53 -15.43 -10.89
CA ALA A 50 23.12 -14.10 -11.01
C ALA A 50 24.60 -14.11 -10.58
N ALA A 51 24.92 -14.71 -9.44
CA ALA A 51 26.29 -14.84 -8.95
C ALA A 51 27.20 -15.61 -9.94
N ASN A 52 26.70 -16.72 -10.51
CA ASN A 52 27.43 -17.52 -11.47
C ASN A 52 27.67 -16.80 -12.83
N THR A 53 26.88 -15.79 -13.14
CA THR A 53 27.00 -14.96 -14.35
C THR A 53 27.65 -13.61 -14.09
N ALA A 54 28.31 -13.45 -12.94
CA ALA A 54 28.94 -12.20 -12.46
C ALA A 54 27.98 -11.00 -12.39
N LYS A 55 26.70 -11.27 -12.22
CA LYS A 55 25.66 -10.26 -11.95
C LYS A 55 25.36 -10.22 -10.46
N ALA A 56 25.06 -9.04 -9.92
CA ALA A 56 24.56 -8.94 -8.55
C ALA A 56 23.15 -9.55 -8.47
N ALA A 57 22.89 -10.34 -7.42
CA ALA A 57 21.53 -10.76 -7.12
C ALA A 57 20.68 -9.54 -6.77
N ALA A 58 19.44 -9.49 -7.25
CA ALA A 58 18.53 -8.41 -6.88
C ALA A 58 18.34 -8.39 -5.34
N PRO A 59 18.48 -7.24 -4.67
CA PRO A 59 18.24 -7.15 -3.24
C PRO A 59 16.77 -7.39 -2.91
N LEU A 60 16.46 -7.59 -1.63
CA LEU A 60 15.13 -7.85 -1.13
C LEU A 60 14.51 -6.58 -0.51
N SER A 61 13.18 -6.56 -0.47
CA SER A 61 12.37 -5.72 0.40
C SER A 61 11.80 -6.56 1.53
N LEU A 62 11.73 -6.02 2.75
CA LEU A 62 11.13 -6.69 3.91
C LEU A 62 9.94 -5.91 4.44
N TYR A 63 8.93 -6.62 4.87
CA TYR A 63 7.82 -6.08 5.66
C TYR A 63 7.69 -6.83 6.99
N VAL A 64 7.67 -6.11 8.09
CA VAL A 64 7.48 -6.66 9.43
C VAL A 64 6.15 -6.16 10.00
N HIS A 65 5.22 -7.06 10.23
CA HIS A 65 3.92 -6.73 10.82
C HIS A 65 3.95 -6.87 12.34
N VAL A 66 3.68 -5.77 13.05
CA VAL A 66 3.52 -5.76 14.51
C VAL A 66 2.06 -5.47 14.83
N PRO A 67 1.27 -6.46 15.28
CA PRO A 67 -0.19 -6.33 15.33
C PRO A 67 -0.72 -5.56 16.53
N PHE A 68 0.10 -5.15 17.50
CA PHE A 68 -0.35 -4.62 18.77
C PHE A 68 -0.66 -3.13 18.74
N CYS A 69 -1.76 -2.74 19.44
CA CYS A 69 -2.09 -1.36 19.75
C CYS A 69 -2.62 -1.30 21.18
N GLU A 70 -2.34 -0.22 21.92
CA GLU A 70 -2.93 -0.03 23.25
C GLU A 70 -4.38 0.43 23.21
N ASN A 71 -4.74 1.21 22.20
CA ASN A 71 -6.07 1.80 22.07
C ASN A 71 -6.68 1.49 20.70
N ILE A 72 -8.00 1.39 20.68
CA ILE A 72 -8.75 1.17 19.46
C ILE A 72 -9.09 2.50 18.80
N CYS A 73 -8.75 2.66 17.52
CA CYS A 73 -9.27 3.73 16.68
C CYS A 73 -10.49 3.20 15.91
N TYR A 74 -11.61 3.95 15.90
CA TYR A 74 -12.87 3.43 15.36
C TYR A 74 -12.86 3.29 13.84
N TYR A 75 -12.08 4.08 13.13
CA TYR A 75 -11.95 4.01 11.67
C TYR A 75 -11.11 2.82 11.16
N CYS A 76 -10.27 2.24 12.03
CA CYS A 76 -9.15 1.40 11.62
C CYS A 76 -9.57 0.02 11.11
N GLY A 77 -9.13 -0.32 9.88
CA GLY A 77 -9.31 -1.62 9.22
C GLY A 77 -8.10 -2.58 9.31
N CYS A 78 -7.00 -2.20 9.97
CA CYS A 78 -5.81 -3.04 10.06
C CYS A 78 -6.05 -4.33 10.85
N ASN A 79 -5.26 -5.38 10.57
CA ASN A 79 -5.19 -6.55 11.43
C ASN A 79 -4.43 -6.21 12.71
N LYS A 80 -5.17 -5.98 13.78
CA LYS A 80 -4.62 -5.49 15.05
C LYS A 80 -5.18 -6.19 16.25
N ILE A 81 -4.42 -6.16 17.34
CA ILE A 81 -4.75 -6.72 18.65
C ILE A 81 -4.66 -5.59 19.68
N ILE A 82 -5.80 -5.24 20.26
CA ILE A 82 -5.85 -4.22 21.29
C ILE A 82 -5.48 -4.86 22.62
N THR A 83 -4.40 -4.40 23.23
CA THR A 83 -3.91 -4.90 24.51
C THR A 83 -2.98 -3.88 25.19
N LYS A 84 -2.93 -3.94 26.53
CA LYS A 84 -1.92 -3.26 27.36
C LYS A 84 -0.95 -4.24 27.98
N ASP A 85 -1.11 -5.54 27.70
CA ASP A 85 -0.25 -6.60 28.22
C ASP A 85 0.95 -6.82 27.29
N HIS A 86 2.08 -6.22 27.62
CA HIS A 86 3.33 -6.31 26.87
C HIS A 86 3.96 -7.73 26.88
N ARG A 87 3.53 -8.63 27.79
CA ARG A 87 3.98 -10.04 27.72
C ARG A 87 3.56 -10.73 26.43
N ARG A 88 2.50 -10.24 25.78
CA ARG A 88 2.03 -10.76 24.50
C ARG A 88 2.97 -10.42 23.35
N SER A 89 3.61 -9.25 23.39
CA SER A 89 4.61 -8.86 22.38
C SER A 89 5.90 -9.65 22.53
N ALA A 90 6.36 -9.90 23.77
CA ALA A 90 7.55 -10.70 24.01
C ALA A 90 7.46 -12.09 23.36
N ARG A 91 6.33 -12.79 23.57
CA ARG A 91 6.06 -14.08 22.90
C ARG A 91 6.01 -13.93 21.38
N TYR A 92 5.38 -12.88 20.88
CA TYR A 92 5.27 -12.65 19.45
C TYR A 92 6.63 -12.46 18.78
N VAL A 93 7.54 -11.71 19.42
CA VAL A 93 8.91 -11.49 18.95
C VAL A 93 9.69 -12.81 18.84
N ASP A 94 9.50 -13.76 19.77
CA ASP A 94 10.12 -15.08 19.67
C ASP A 94 9.67 -15.84 18.43
N TYR A 95 8.36 -15.78 18.10
CA TYR A 95 7.83 -16.45 16.93
C TYR A 95 8.20 -15.72 15.63
N LEU A 96 8.30 -14.39 15.66
CA LEU A 96 8.75 -13.61 14.53
C LEU A 96 10.21 -13.96 14.14
N ALA A 97 11.09 -14.11 15.15
CA ALA A 97 12.47 -14.54 14.92
C ALA A 97 12.54 -15.99 14.37
N ARG A 98 11.67 -16.90 14.83
CA ARG A 98 11.57 -18.26 14.25
C ARG A 98 11.14 -18.24 12.79
N GLU A 99 10.16 -17.42 12.42
CA GLU A 99 9.73 -17.27 11.02
C GLU A 99 10.88 -16.76 10.16
N MET A 100 11.60 -15.71 10.61
CA MET A 100 12.77 -15.17 9.91
C MET A 100 13.84 -16.26 9.68
N ALA A 101 14.12 -17.09 10.68
CA ALA A 101 15.07 -18.20 10.59
C ALA A 101 14.61 -19.26 9.56
N LEU A 102 13.32 -19.64 9.55
CA LEU A 102 12.77 -20.60 8.59
C LEU A 102 12.86 -20.09 7.16
N VAL A 103 12.52 -18.82 6.92
CA VAL A 103 12.61 -18.20 5.61
C VAL A 103 14.07 -18.09 5.15
N ALA A 104 14.96 -17.64 6.02
CA ALA A 104 16.39 -17.52 5.72
C ALA A 104 17.04 -18.88 5.38
N GLN A 105 16.62 -19.94 6.06
CA GLN A 105 17.07 -21.30 5.76
C GLN A 105 16.68 -21.72 4.33
N GLN A 106 15.50 -21.37 3.86
CA GLN A 106 15.05 -21.68 2.49
C GLN A 106 15.79 -20.84 1.43
N LEU A 107 16.17 -19.61 1.75
CA LEU A 107 16.98 -18.76 0.87
C LEU A 107 18.45 -19.23 0.75
N GLY A 108 18.93 -19.97 1.74
CA GLY A 108 20.27 -20.59 1.73
C GLY A 108 21.45 -19.65 1.86
N THR A 109 21.30 -18.37 1.48
CA THR A 109 22.35 -17.35 1.58
C THR A 109 21.80 -16.08 2.22
N ARG A 110 22.68 -15.36 2.92
CA ARG A 110 22.33 -14.05 3.49
C ARG A 110 22.17 -13.03 2.37
N ARG A 111 20.93 -12.57 2.17
CA ARG A 111 20.55 -11.67 1.08
C ARG A 111 20.65 -10.21 1.50
N GLU A 112 21.04 -9.36 0.58
CA GLU A 112 20.99 -7.90 0.73
C GLU A 112 19.53 -7.43 0.79
N VAL A 113 19.29 -6.44 1.64
CA VAL A 113 17.99 -5.79 1.83
C VAL A 113 18.15 -4.29 1.62
N VAL A 114 17.49 -3.78 0.60
CA VAL A 114 17.54 -2.36 0.23
C VAL A 114 16.37 -1.59 0.83
N GLN A 115 15.33 -2.29 1.26
CA GLN A 115 14.15 -1.67 1.88
C GLN A 115 13.61 -2.56 3.00
N SER A 116 13.29 -1.96 4.15
CA SER A 116 12.52 -2.59 5.21
C SER A 116 11.46 -1.65 5.73
N HIS A 117 10.26 -2.18 5.99
CA HIS A 117 9.15 -1.42 6.56
C HIS A 117 8.51 -2.17 7.72
N TRP A 118 8.38 -1.51 8.87
CA TRP A 118 7.65 -2.04 10.02
C TRP A 118 6.32 -1.32 10.16
N GLY A 119 5.23 -2.08 10.14
CA GLY A 119 3.87 -1.53 10.18
C GLY A 119 2.87 -2.44 10.88
N GLY A 120 1.59 -2.14 10.69
CA GLY A 120 0.47 -3.00 11.09
C GLY A 120 -0.48 -2.41 12.12
N GLY A 121 -0.28 -2.70 13.41
CA GLY A 121 -0.96 -2.05 14.53
C GLY A 121 -0.22 -0.78 14.89
N THR A 122 0.78 -0.92 15.78
CA THR A 122 1.71 0.14 16.17
C THR A 122 3.05 -0.51 16.49
N PRO A 123 4.04 -0.48 15.60
CA PRO A 123 5.33 -1.12 15.84
C PRO A 123 6.04 -0.64 17.11
N THR A 124 5.87 0.63 17.46
CA THR A 124 6.41 1.22 18.70
C THR A 124 5.66 0.79 19.98
N PHE A 125 4.72 -0.16 19.88
CA PHE A 125 4.21 -0.92 21.02
C PHE A 125 5.28 -1.83 21.63
N LEU A 126 6.22 -2.32 20.82
CA LEU A 126 7.36 -3.10 21.28
C LEU A 126 8.22 -2.26 22.22
N ASP A 127 8.67 -2.87 23.31
CA ASP A 127 9.64 -2.22 24.18
C ASP A 127 11.04 -2.16 23.54
N PRO A 128 11.97 -1.36 24.09
CA PRO A 128 13.32 -1.21 23.54
C PRO A 128 14.09 -2.54 23.38
N ALA A 129 13.93 -3.47 24.29
CA ALA A 129 14.61 -4.78 24.22
C ALA A 129 14.00 -5.66 23.13
N GLU A 130 12.67 -5.65 23.00
CA GLU A 130 11.94 -6.36 21.96
C GLU A 130 12.28 -5.83 20.56
N MET A 131 12.37 -4.49 20.39
CA MET A 131 12.77 -3.87 19.12
C MET A 131 14.19 -4.27 18.72
N ARG A 132 15.14 -4.28 19.68
CA ARG A 132 16.51 -4.76 19.44
C ARG A 132 16.51 -6.23 19.01
N ARG A 133 15.77 -7.09 19.70
CA ARG A 133 15.70 -8.53 19.37
C ARG A 133 15.17 -8.79 17.96
N VAL A 134 14.16 -8.02 17.49
CA VAL A 134 13.67 -8.14 16.11
C VAL A 134 14.73 -7.67 15.12
N MET A 135 15.41 -6.56 15.41
CA MET A 135 16.48 -6.04 14.54
C MET A 135 17.68 -6.98 14.51
N ASP A 136 18.07 -7.56 15.66
CA ASP A 136 19.13 -8.57 15.76
C ASP A 136 18.80 -9.81 14.91
N ALA A 137 17.55 -10.30 14.97
CA ALA A 137 17.10 -11.41 14.13
C ALA A 137 17.17 -11.06 12.63
N LEU A 138 16.79 -9.82 12.25
CA LEU A 138 16.96 -9.35 10.88
C LEU A 138 18.44 -9.31 10.46
N HIS A 139 19.31 -8.74 11.28
CA HIS A 139 20.75 -8.68 11.00
C HIS A 139 21.43 -10.05 10.99
N GLN A 140 20.94 -11.01 11.78
CA GLN A 140 21.44 -12.37 11.77
C GLN A 140 21.21 -13.06 10.42
N HIS A 141 20.05 -12.82 9.80
CA HIS A 141 19.60 -13.56 8.63
C HIS A 141 19.72 -12.77 7.32
N PHE A 142 19.73 -11.44 7.38
CA PHE A 142 19.74 -10.55 6.22
C PHE A 142 20.87 -9.50 6.36
N HIS A 143 21.28 -8.94 5.23
CA HIS A 143 22.21 -7.82 5.19
C HIS A 143 21.45 -6.54 4.83
N LEU A 144 20.98 -5.81 5.84
CA LEU A 144 20.36 -4.51 5.63
C LEU A 144 21.41 -3.51 5.16
N LEU A 145 21.22 -2.96 3.95
CA LEU A 145 22.12 -1.99 3.37
C LEU A 145 22.00 -0.64 4.11
N PRO A 146 23.08 -0.02 4.58
CA PRO A 146 23.00 1.25 5.34
C PRO A 146 22.38 2.41 4.56
N GLU A 147 22.55 2.40 3.22
CA GLU A 147 21.92 3.38 2.31
C GLU A 147 20.47 3.04 1.97
N GLY A 148 19.98 1.87 2.34
CA GLY A 148 18.63 1.41 2.10
C GLY A 148 17.55 2.29 2.75
N GLU A 149 16.30 2.03 2.39
CA GLU A 149 15.14 2.68 3.00
C GLU A 149 14.61 1.81 4.15
N HIS A 150 14.83 2.25 5.39
CA HIS A 150 14.37 1.56 6.59
C HIS A 150 13.32 2.42 7.30
N SER A 151 12.06 2.02 7.21
CA SER A 151 10.91 2.83 7.64
C SER A 151 10.08 2.16 8.72
N ILE A 152 9.43 2.96 9.56
CA ILE A 152 8.56 2.50 10.64
C ILE A 152 7.33 3.38 10.78
N GLU A 153 6.16 2.76 10.98
CA GLU A 153 4.92 3.45 11.34
C GLU A 153 4.91 3.80 12.83
N ILE A 154 4.54 5.03 13.16
CA ILE A 154 4.55 5.57 14.51
C ILE A 154 3.18 6.17 14.87
N ASP A 155 2.70 5.84 16.06
CA ASP A 155 1.65 6.60 16.71
C ASP A 155 2.28 7.74 17.54
N PRO A 156 2.18 9.02 17.12
CA PRO A 156 2.88 10.12 17.76
C PRO A 156 2.47 10.37 19.22
N ARG A 157 1.31 9.85 19.65
CA ARG A 157 0.83 9.94 21.05
C ARG A 157 1.63 9.09 22.04
N ARG A 158 2.49 8.20 21.56
CA ARG A 158 3.08 7.11 22.35
C ARG A 158 4.59 7.01 22.22
N ILE A 159 5.22 8.02 21.67
CA ILE A 159 6.67 8.02 21.45
C ILE A 159 7.32 9.28 22.04
N GLY A 160 8.42 9.08 22.72
CA GLY A 160 9.24 10.16 23.26
C GLY A 160 10.67 10.17 22.70
N ASP A 161 11.46 11.17 23.08
CA ASP A 161 12.83 11.38 22.57
C ASP A 161 13.72 10.14 22.70
N ALA A 162 13.66 9.42 23.83
CA ALA A 162 14.47 8.22 24.05
C ALA A 162 14.14 7.09 23.04
N GLN A 163 12.85 6.91 22.72
CA GLN A 163 12.44 5.91 21.74
C GLN A 163 12.77 6.35 20.31
N MET A 164 12.65 7.65 19.99
CA MET A 164 13.10 8.19 18.70
C MET A 164 14.62 8.00 18.52
N ALA A 165 15.42 8.22 19.57
CA ALA A 165 16.87 7.96 19.54
C ALA A 165 17.17 6.46 19.30
N LEU A 166 16.42 5.57 19.94
CA LEU A 166 16.52 4.13 19.71
C LEU A 166 16.22 3.77 18.25
N LEU A 167 15.18 4.35 17.63
CA LEU A 167 14.86 4.09 16.23
C LEU A 167 16.01 4.47 15.30
N ALA A 168 16.64 5.63 15.55
CA ALA A 168 17.81 6.07 14.79
C ALA A 168 19.01 5.11 15.01
N GLU A 169 19.27 4.68 16.26
CA GLU A 169 20.30 3.69 16.59
C GLU A 169 20.09 2.35 15.88
N LEU A 170 18.84 1.90 15.78
CA LEU A 170 18.45 0.67 15.07
C LEU A 170 18.54 0.78 13.54
N GLY A 171 18.90 1.95 13.01
CA GLY A 171 19.09 2.17 11.58
C GLY A 171 17.83 2.59 10.82
N PHE A 172 16.72 2.88 11.51
CA PHE A 172 15.57 3.49 10.85
C PHE A 172 15.93 4.91 10.37
N ASN A 173 15.58 5.21 9.13
CA ASN A 173 15.90 6.49 8.50
C ASN A 173 14.67 7.18 7.88
N ARG A 174 13.49 6.56 7.99
CA ARG A 174 12.21 7.10 7.57
C ARG A 174 11.13 6.76 8.60
N ILE A 175 10.21 7.69 8.82
CA ILE A 175 9.04 7.46 9.69
C ILE A 175 7.75 7.83 8.98
N SER A 176 6.66 7.12 9.31
CA SER A 176 5.29 7.50 8.93
C SER A 176 4.46 7.75 10.18
N LEU A 177 3.87 8.93 10.27
CA LEU A 177 3.10 9.38 11.43
C LEU A 177 1.60 9.32 11.12
N GLY A 178 0.86 8.51 11.86
CA GLY A 178 -0.60 8.49 11.78
C GLY A 178 -1.19 9.74 12.44
N VAL A 179 -1.46 10.80 11.68
CA VAL A 179 -2.12 12.03 12.15
C VAL A 179 -3.64 11.93 12.03
N GLN A 180 -4.13 11.56 10.88
CA GLN A 180 -5.52 11.40 10.46
C GLN A 180 -6.27 12.72 10.35
N ASP A 181 -6.39 13.48 11.44
CA ASP A 181 -7.02 14.79 11.52
C ASP A 181 -6.57 15.52 12.81
N PHE A 182 -6.56 16.86 12.78
CA PHE A 182 -6.29 17.68 13.97
C PHE A 182 -7.54 18.34 14.56
N ASP A 183 -8.70 18.27 13.89
CA ASP A 183 -9.96 18.77 14.47
C ASP A 183 -10.37 17.94 15.70
N ALA A 184 -10.59 18.62 16.83
CA ALA A 184 -10.87 17.96 18.10
C ALA A 184 -12.20 17.19 18.12
N GLU A 185 -13.20 17.60 17.34
CA GLU A 185 -14.48 16.91 17.24
C GLU A 185 -14.34 15.63 16.42
N VAL A 186 -13.64 15.69 15.28
CA VAL A 186 -13.29 14.55 14.45
C VAL A 186 -12.49 13.53 15.26
N GLN A 187 -11.44 13.98 15.97
CA GLN A 187 -10.58 13.11 16.79
C GLN A 187 -11.39 12.36 17.87
N ARG A 188 -12.32 13.05 18.55
CA ARG A 188 -13.19 12.40 19.53
C ARG A 188 -14.12 11.35 18.88
N ALA A 189 -14.71 11.68 17.73
CA ALA A 189 -15.59 10.77 17.01
C ALA A 189 -14.90 9.48 16.54
N ILE A 190 -13.62 9.55 16.18
CA ILE A 190 -12.81 8.39 15.77
C ILE A 190 -12.03 7.73 16.90
N HIS A 191 -12.17 8.22 18.13
CA HIS A 191 -11.45 7.76 19.33
C HIS A 191 -9.92 7.82 19.17
N ARG A 192 -9.43 8.94 18.59
CA ARG A 192 -8.00 9.20 18.41
C ARG A 192 -7.68 10.66 18.71
N VAL A 193 -7.59 10.98 19.99
CA VAL A 193 -7.22 12.34 20.45
C VAL A 193 -5.70 12.44 20.49
N GLN A 194 -5.15 13.40 19.75
CA GLN A 194 -3.72 13.75 19.74
C GLN A 194 -3.57 15.24 19.47
N SER A 195 -2.61 15.87 20.12
CA SER A 195 -2.33 17.28 19.92
C SER A 195 -1.37 17.50 18.74
N GLN A 196 -1.44 18.70 18.15
CA GLN A 196 -0.47 19.15 17.18
C GLN A 196 0.95 19.17 17.79
N ALA A 197 1.09 19.60 19.06
CA ALA A 197 2.37 19.67 19.75
C ALA A 197 3.06 18.32 19.90
N GLU A 198 2.32 17.23 20.20
CA GLU A 198 2.88 15.87 20.26
C GLU A 198 3.43 15.46 18.89
N THR A 199 2.69 15.72 17.82
CA THR A 199 3.14 15.40 16.46
C THR A 199 4.36 16.22 16.06
N GLN A 200 4.35 17.54 16.35
CA GLN A 200 5.49 18.43 16.08
C GLN A 200 6.75 17.98 16.81
N ALA A 201 6.64 17.58 18.08
CA ALA A 201 7.79 17.09 18.86
C ALA A 201 8.45 15.86 18.21
N VAL A 202 7.65 14.95 17.64
CA VAL A 202 8.18 13.77 16.90
C VAL A 202 8.87 14.19 15.61
N VAL A 203 8.29 15.13 14.85
CA VAL A 203 8.92 15.68 13.64
C VAL A 203 10.26 16.33 13.96
N ASP A 204 10.30 17.17 15.00
CA ASP A 204 11.52 17.85 15.43
C ASP A 204 12.59 16.85 15.88
N ALA A 205 12.20 15.83 16.64
CA ALA A 205 13.10 14.74 17.03
C ALA A 205 13.65 13.99 15.81
N ALA A 206 12.80 13.65 14.84
CA ALA A 206 13.22 12.99 13.60
C ALA A 206 14.25 13.85 12.83
N ARG A 207 13.99 15.16 12.70
CA ARG A 207 14.92 16.07 12.02
C ARG A 207 16.27 16.19 12.78
N ARG A 208 16.25 16.33 14.10
CA ARG A 208 17.47 16.36 14.92
C ARG A 208 18.29 15.08 14.81
N LEU A 209 17.64 13.93 14.70
CA LEU A 209 18.27 12.61 14.62
C LEU A 209 18.66 12.20 13.18
N GLY A 210 18.44 13.05 12.18
CA GLY A 210 18.85 12.83 10.81
C GLY A 210 17.99 11.85 10.01
N PHE A 211 16.74 11.65 10.39
CA PHE A 211 15.81 10.90 9.55
C PHE A 211 15.66 11.58 8.18
N ARG A 212 15.78 10.77 7.11
CA ARG A 212 15.79 11.25 5.72
C ARG A 212 14.42 11.66 5.21
N SER A 213 13.34 11.09 5.80
CA SER A 213 11.97 11.39 5.38
C SER A 213 10.99 11.21 6.53
N VAL A 214 10.08 12.16 6.66
CA VAL A 214 8.91 12.13 7.54
C VAL A 214 7.67 12.12 6.67
N SER A 215 6.88 11.04 6.74
CA SER A 215 5.57 10.94 6.12
C SER A 215 4.46 11.20 7.14
N MET A 216 3.35 11.78 6.71
CA MET A 216 2.15 11.93 7.53
C MET A 216 0.93 11.35 6.82
N ASP A 217 0.14 10.57 7.56
CA ASP A 217 -1.08 9.98 7.05
C ASP A 217 -2.28 10.78 7.56
N LEU A 218 -3.12 11.23 6.62
CA LEU A 218 -4.39 11.89 6.85
C LEU A 218 -5.54 11.03 6.31
N ILE A 219 -6.73 11.21 6.88
CA ILE A 219 -7.94 10.52 6.40
C ILE A 219 -9.04 11.56 6.19
N TYR A 220 -9.53 11.68 4.96
CA TYR A 220 -10.72 12.47 4.67
C TYR A 220 -11.97 11.62 4.57
N GLY A 221 -13.14 12.23 4.80
CA GLY A 221 -14.44 11.55 4.86
C GLY A 221 -14.74 10.95 6.23
N LEU A 222 -14.05 11.37 7.30
CA LEU A 222 -14.34 11.01 8.70
C LEU A 222 -15.57 11.77 9.23
N PRO A 223 -16.18 11.29 10.35
CA PRO A 223 -17.31 12.00 10.97
C PRO A 223 -16.98 13.46 11.30
N HIS A 224 -17.95 14.35 11.11
CA HIS A 224 -17.89 15.80 11.37
C HIS A 224 -16.90 16.59 10.50
N GLN A 225 -16.20 15.97 9.56
CA GLN A 225 -15.35 16.71 8.63
C GLN A 225 -16.21 17.54 7.66
N THR A 226 -15.73 18.75 7.41
CA THR A 226 -16.19 19.64 6.33
C THR A 226 -14.98 20.13 5.56
N THR A 227 -15.18 20.69 4.38
CA THR A 227 -14.11 21.27 3.55
C THR A 227 -13.28 22.27 4.34
N ALA A 228 -13.89 23.16 5.12
CA ALA A 228 -13.18 24.15 5.93
C ALA A 228 -12.38 23.54 7.08
N ARG A 229 -12.94 22.55 7.81
CA ARG A 229 -12.23 21.89 8.93
C ARG A 229 -11.03 21.09 8.44
N PHE A 230 -11.19 20.34 7.34
CA PHE A 230 -10.08 19.56 6.80
C PHE A 230 -8.99 20.45 6.20
N ALA A 231 -9.37 21.55 5.55
CA ALA A 231 -8.40 22.55 5.07
C ALA A 231 -7.55 23.11 6.23
N ALA A 232 -8.14 23.37 7.39
CA ALA A 232 -7.41 23.80 8.58
C ALA A 232 -6.44 22.71 9.11
N THR A 233 -6.83 21.43 9.05
CA THR A 233 -5.93 20.30 9.35
C THR A 233 -4.75 20.26 8.37
N VAL A 234 -5.01 20.43 7.07
CA VAL A 234 -3.94 20.43 6.04
C VAL A 234 -3.00 21.61 6.26
N GLU A 235 -3.49 22.79 6.63
CA GLU A 235 -2.66 23.96 6.94
C GLU A 235 -1.70 23.68 8.12
N GLN A 236 -2.20 23.06 9.20
CA GLN A 236 -1.38 22.66 10.34
C GLN A 236 -0.31 21.63 9.95
N VAL A 237 -0.65 20.68 9.10
CA VAL A 237 0.30 19.68 8.57
C VAL A 237 1.36 20.34 7.67
N LEU A 238 0.97 21.28 6.81
CA LEU A 238 1.89 22.03 5.96
C LEU A 238 2.90 22.84 6.78
N ALA A 239 2.48 23.41 7.94
CA ALA A 239 3.39 24.10 8.85
C ALA A 239 4.50 23.20 9.40
N MET A 240 4.24 21.88 9.55
CA MET A 240 5.24 20.88 9.97
C MET A 240 6.16 20.44 8.83
N ARG A 241 5.77 20.73 7.58
CA ARG A 241 6.52 20.43 6.35
C ARG A 241 6.99 18.98 6.26
N PRO A 242 6.10 17.97 6.28
CA PRO A 242 6.49 16.59 6.04
C PRO A 242 7.07 16.42 4.62
N ASP A 243 7.90 15.41 4.41
CA ASP A 243 8.47 15.10 3.09
C ASP A 243 7.44 14.42 2.20
N ARG A 244 6.52 13.64 2.81
CA ARG A 244 5.43 12.90 2.15
C ARG A 244 4.12 13.06 2.89
N LEU A 245 3.04 12.94 2.14
CA LEU A 245 1.69 12.91 2.67
C LEU A 245 0.91 11.77 2.01
N SER A 246 0.14 11.06 2.83
CA SER A 246 -0.87 10.12 2.37
C SER A 246 -2.24 10.59 2.85
N VAL A 247 -3.14 10.92 1.93
CA VAL A 247 -4.48 11.46 2.24
C VAL A 247 -5.53 10.45 1.83
N TYR A 248 -5.82 9.51 2.74
CA TYR A 248 -6.69 8.38 2.45
C TYR A 248 -8.18 8.73 2.51
N SER A 249 -8.94 8.20 1.57
CA SER A 249 -10.41 8.21 1.64
C SER A 249 -10.90 7.22 2.71
N TYR A 250 -11.69 7.68 3.67
CA TYR A 250 -12.37 6.80 4.62
C TYR A 250 -13.40 5.91 3.92
N ALA A 251 -13.24 4.60 4.08
CA ALA A 251 -14.21 3.60 3.66
C ALA A 251 -14.97 3.05 4.88
N HIS A 252 -16.26 3.35 4.96
CA HIS A 252 -17.12 2.88 6.05
C HIS A 252 -17.65 1.48 5.73
N LEU A 253 -17.09 0.45 6.38
CA LEU A 253 -17.39 -0.97 6.18
C LEU A 253 -17.63 -1.68 7.54
N PRO A 254 -18.67 -1.28 8.32
CA PRO A 254 -18.90 -1.78 9.68
C PRO A 254 -19.24 -3.29 9.73
N HIS A 255 -19.68 -3.87 8.61
CA HIS A 255 -19.92 -5.31 8.49
C HIS A 255 -18.58 -6.10 8.40
N VAL A 256 -17.50 -5.47 7.89
CA VAL A 256 -16.16 -6.06 7.82
C VAL A 256 -15.34 -5.71 9.06
N PHE A 257 -15.32 -4.43 9.44
CA PHE A 257 -14.49 -3.89 10.50
C PHE A 257 -15.33 -3.54 11.73
N LYS A 258 -15.36 -4.43 12.73
CA LYS A 258 -16.15 -4.26 13.96
C LYS A 258 -15.96 -2.90 14.68
N PRO A 259 -14.75 -2.29 14.75
CA PRO A 259 -14.59 -0.97 15.38
C PRO A 259 -15.41 0.13 14.72
N GLN A 260 -15.61 0.08 13.42
CA GLN A 260 -16.36 1.09 12.66
C GLN A 260 -17.85 1.14 13.02
N ARG A 261 -18.40 0.11 13.68
CA ARG A 261 -19.78 0.12 14.23
C ARG A 261 -20.02 1.17 15.31
N ARG A 262 -18.93 1.78 15.83
CA ARG A 262 -18.98 2.86 16.83
C ARG A 262 -19.03 4.25 16.21
N ILE A 263 -18.88 4.36 14.91
CA ILE A 263 -18.97 5.62 14.17
C ILE A 263 -20.45 5.91 13.90
N ASP A 264 -20.90 7.12 14.23
CA ASP A 264 -22.23 7.60 13.84
C ASP A 264 -22.23 7.90 12.34
N GLU A 265 -22.92 7.07 11.56
CA GLU A 265 -23.02 7.20 10.11
C GLU A 265 -23.66 8.53 9.67
N ARG A 266 -24.54 9.12 10.51
CA ARG A 266 -25.19 10.41 10.23
C ARG A 266 -24.23 11.59 10.29
N ALA A 267 -23.10 11.42 10.97
CA ALA A 267 -22.05 12.42 11.07
C ALA A 267 -21.03 12.35 9.92
N LEU A 268 -21.12 11.33 9.05
CA LEU A 268 -20.26 11.21 7.89
C LEU A 268 -20.61 12.28 6.84
N PRO A 269 -19.60 12.92 6.19
CA PRO A 269 -19.86 13.88 5.13
C PRO A 269 -20.55 13.22 3.93
N ALA A 270 -21.45 13.96 3.29
CA ALA A 270 -22.07 13.54 2.05
C ALA A 270 -21.04 13.38 0.93
N ALA A 271 -21.36 12.61 -0.10
CA ALA A 271 -20.43 12.35 -1.21
C ALA A 271 -19.90 13.64 -1.89
N ALA A 272 -20.76 14.66 -2.05
CA ALA A 272 -20.36 15.94 -2.61
C ALA A 272 -19.32 16.66 -1.70
N GLU A 273 -19.58 16.72 -0.39
CA GLU A 273 -18.64 17.30 0.59
C GLU A 273 -17.31 16.56 0.61
N LYS A 274 -17.35 15.22 0.54
CA LYS A 274 -16.15 14.38 0.49
C LYS A 274 -15.31 14.65 -0.77
N LEU A 275 -15.97 14.87 -1.90
CA LEU A 275 -15.33 15.26 -3.15
C LEU A 275 -14.71 16.66 -3.05
N ASP A 276 -15.43 17.62 -2.43
CA ASP A 276 -14.91 18.98 -2.22
C ASP A 276 -13.70 19.00 -1.29
N ILE A 277 -13.70 18.17 -0.23
CA ILE A 277 -12.52 17.98 0.64
C ILE A 277 -11.33 17.46 -0.17
N LEU A 278 -11.52 16.43 -1.01
CA LEU A 278 -10.44 15.89 -1.85
C LEU A 278 -9.88 16.94 -2.80
N VAL A 279 -10.76 17.64 -3.53
CA VAL A 279 -10.38 18.67 -4.49
C VAL A 279 -9.61 19.80 -3.80
N GLY A 280 -10.15 20.36 -2.73
CA GLY A 280 -9.51 21.43 -1.96
C GLY A 280 -8.15 20.99 -1.40
N THR A 281 -8.03 19.74 -0.94
CA THR A 281 -6.75 19.19 -0.46
C THR A 281 -5.71 19.11 -1.57
N ILE A 282 -6.08 18.62 -2.76
CA ILE A 282 -5.15 18.56 -3.89
C ILE A 282 -4.70 19.97 -4.28
N GLU A 283 -5.63 20.95 -4.35
CA GLU A 283 -5.31 22.34 -4.67
C GLU A 283 -4.38 22.96 -3.62
N GLN A 284 -4.68 22.76 -2.33
CA GLN A 284 -3.87 23.32 -1.23
C GLN A 284 -2.46 22.72 -1.19
N LEU A 285 -2.31 21.40 -1.30
CA LEU A 285 -1.02 20.72 -1.28
C LEU A 285 -0.17 21.05 -2.51
N THR A 286 -0.77 21.10 -3.69
CA THR A 286 -0.04 21.47 -4.92
C THR A 286 0.36 22.95 -4.92
N ALA A 287 -0.48 23.85 -4.41
CA ALA A 287 -0.12 25.25 -4.21
C ALA A 287 1.03 25.43 -3.20
N ALA A 288 1.14 24.54 -2.22
CA ALA A 288 2.26 24.50 -1.27
C ALA A 288 3.53 23.85 -1.84
N GLY A 289 3.54 23.45 -3.12
CA GLY A 289 4.69 22.91 -3.83
C GLY A 289 4.85 21.39 -3.76
N TYR A 290 3.89 20.65 -3.22
CA TYR A 290 3.91 19.19 -3.26
C TYR A 290 3.53 18.67 -4.65
N VAL A 291 4.22 17.62 -5.06
CA VAL A 291 3.90 16.86 -6.29
C VAL A 291 2.82 15.83 -5.94
N TYR A 292 1.73 15.83 -6.71
CA TYR A 292 0.74 14.75 -6.64
C TYR A 292 1.31 13.48 -7.28
N ILE A 293 1.68 12.52 -6.45
CA ILE A 293 2.27 11.24 -6.89
C ILE A 293 1.21 10.37 -7.55
N GLY A 294 0.01 10.38 -7.01
CA GLY A 294 -1.14 9.62 -7.50
C GLY A 294 -1.94 8.99 -6.36
N MET A 295 -3.15 8.59 -6.65
CA MET A 295 -4.08 8.03 -5.67
C MET A 295 -4.25 8.98 -4.47
N ASP A 296 -3.59 8.66 -3.36
CA ASP A 296 -3.70 9.36 -2.09
C ASP A 296 -2.39 10.06 -1.68
N HIS A 297 -1.33 10.01 -2.53
CA HIS A 297 0.03 10.34 -2.11
C HIS A 297 0.54 11.65 -2.73
N PHE A 298 1.23 12.40 -1.90
CA PHE A 298 1.93 13.63 -2.27
C PHE A 298 3.35 13.58 -1.69
N ALA A 299 4.30 14.23 -2.37
CA ALA A 299 5.69 14.31 -1.93
C ALA A 299 6.31 15.65 -2.33
N LEU A 300 7.32 16.09 -1.59
CA LEU A 300 8.14 17.22 -2.02
C LEU A 300 8.85 16.90 -3.35
N PRO A 301 9.17 17.90 -4.19
CA PRO A 301 9.72 17.68 -5.53
C PRO A 301 11.05 16.93 -5.57
N ASP A 302 11.85 17.03 -4.51
CA ASP A 302 13.16 16.38 -4.29
C ASP A 302 13.06 15.06 -3.53
N ASP A 303 11.88 14.66 -3.06
CA ASP A 303 11.67 13.35 -2.46
C ASP A 303 11.84 12.23 -3.50
N ALA A 304 12.36 11.10 -3.05
CA ALA A 304 12.65 9.94 -3.89
C ALA A 304 11.43 9.44 -4.70
N LEU A 305 10.20 9.56 -4.18
CA LEU A 305 8.97 9.18 -4.91
C LEU A 305 8.73 10.12 -6.10
N ALA A 306 8.86 11.44 -5.91
CA ALA A 306 8.68 12.43 -6.97
C ALA A 306 9.78 12.30 -8.04
N VAL A 307 11.02 12.04 -7.62
CA VAL A 307 12.14 11.76 -8.53
C VAL A 307 11.85 10.49 -9.33
N ALA A 308 11.51 9.38 -8.66
CA ALA A 308 11.22 8.11 -9.33
C ALA A 308 10.05 8.21 -10.31
N GLN A 309 9.03 9.02 -10.00
CA GLN A 309 7.92 9.28 -10.92
C GLN A 309 8.38 10.00 -12.19
N ARG A 310 9.19 11.06 -12.07
CA ARG A 310 9.74 11.79 -13.23
C ARG A 310 10.62 10.92 -14.11
N GLU A 311 11.30 9.95 -13.51
CA GLU A 311 12.21 9.02 -14.21
C GLU A 311 11.50 7.75 -14.68
N GLY A 312 10.18 7.62 -14.48
CA GLY A 312 9.42 6.45 -14.91
C GLY A 312 9.73 5.16 -14.14
N ARG A 313 10.31 5.28 -12.92
CA ARG A 313 10.74 4.15 -12.07
C ARG A 313 9.83 3.91 -10.86
N LEU A 314 8.78 4.71 -10.71
CA LEU A 314 7.85 4.58 -9.59
C LEU A 314 7.09 3.26 -9.69
N GLN A 315 6.93 2.59 -8.57
CA GLN A 315 6.15 1.36 -8.44
C GLN A 315 5.15 1.43 -7.28
N ARG A 316 4.27 0.46 -7.22
CA ARG A 316 3.27 0.33 -6.17
C ARG A 316 3.21 -1.12 -5.67
N ASN A 317 3.18 -1.28 -4.36
CA ASN A 317 3.02 -2.55 -3.67
C ASN A 317 2.00 -2.44 -2.51
N PHE A 318 1.90 -3.45 -1.66
CA PHE A 318 0.98 -3.46 -0.51
C PHE A 318 1.24 -2.36 0.52
N GLN A 319 2.44 -1.79 0.55
CA GLN A 319 2.83 -0.69 1.45
C GLN A 319 2.53 0.70 0.86
N GLY A 320 2.21 0.77 -0.43
CA GLY A 320 1.98 2.02 -1.16
C GLY A 320 2.93 2.21 -2.34
N TYR A 321 3.27 3.47 -2.66
CA TYR A 321 4.27 3.76 -3.69
C TYR A 321 5.68 3.48 -3.19
N SER A 322 6.51 2.92 -4.07
CA SER A 322 7.90 2.52 -3.79
C SER A 322 8.82 2.91 -4.94
N THR A 323 10.08 3.18 -4.61
CA THR A 323 11.16 3.43 -5.56
C THR A 323 11.93 2.17 -5.92
N HIS A 324 11.64 1.04 -5.25
CA HIS A 324 12.36 -0.24 -5.37
C HIS A 324 11.60 -1.20 -6.29
N ALA A 325 11.79 -0.97 -7.59
CA ALA A 325 11.16 -1.74 -8.66
C ALA A 325 11.73 -3.16 -8.76
N GLY A 326 10.84 -4.15 -8.90
CA GLY A 326 11.21 -5.51 -9.27
C GLY A 326 11.90 -6.34 -8.19
N HIS A 327 11.94 -5.85 -6.94
CA HIS A 327 12.49 -6.61 -5.83
C HIS A 327 11.45 -7.56 -5.24
N ASP A 328 11.87 -8.77 -4.91
CA ASP A 328 11.06 -9.68 -4.11
C ASP A 328 10.85 -9.08 -2.71
N GLN A 329 9.62 -9.17 -2.21
CA GLN A 329 9.24 -8.68 -0.89
C GLN A 329 8.90 -9.84 0.03
N LEU A 330 9.64 -9.99 1.12
CA LEU A 330 9.33 -10.94 2.19
C LEU A 330 8.46 -10.26 3.24
N GLY A 331 7.34 -10.89 3.60
CA GLY A 331 6.45 -10.43 4.68
C GLY A 331 6.60 -11.32 5.91
N PHE A 332 6.90 -10.72 7.06
CA PHE A 332 7.03 -11.40 8.34
C PHE A 332 5.92 -10.99 9.31
N GLY A 333 5.48 -11.95 10.10
CA GLY A 333 4.46 -11.75 11.13
C GLY A 333 3.05 -12.06 10.66
N VAL A 334 2.14 -12.03 11.64
CA VAL A 334 0.73 -12.35 11.43
C VAL A 334 0.10 -11.46 10.36
N SER A 335 -0.64 -12.03 9.43
CA SER A 335 -1.31 -11.39 8.30
C SER A 335 -0.41 -10.67 7.27
N SER A 336 0.91 -10.67 7.43
CA SER A 336 1.82 -10.06 6.46
C SER A 336 1.61 -10.61 5.05
N ILE A 337 1.88 -9.77 4.05
CA ILE A 337 1.83 -10.17 2.64
C ILE A 337 3.23 -9.99 2.05
N GLY A 338 3.71 -11.03 1.37
CA GLY A 338 4.92 -11.04 0.56
C GLY A 338 4.62 -11.18 -0.92
N ALA A 339 5.61 -10.82 -1.74
CA ALA A 339 5.61 -11.03 -3.20
C ALA A 339 6.97 -11.59 -3.59
N VAL A 340 7.05 -12.88 -3.92
CA VAL A 340 8.32 -13.61 -4.11
C VAL A 340 8.24 -14.46 -5.37
N ALA A 341 9.20 -14.31 -6.26
CA ALA A 341 9.34 -15.09 -7.49
C ALA A 341 8.01 -15.27 -8.25
N GLY A 342 7.28 -14.16 -8.47
CA GLY A 342 5.99 -14.19 -9.19
C GLY A 342 4.82 -14.76 -8.40
N ARG A 343 4.91 -14.87 -7.08
CA ARG A 343 3.82 -15.38 -6.21
C ARG A 343 3.53 -14.39 -5.10
N TYR A 344 2.26 -14.23 -4.77
CA TYR A 344 1.81 -13.53 -3.56
C TYR A 344 1.54 -14.52 -2.44
N VAL A 345 1.97 -14.18 -1.25
CA VAL A 345 1.88 -15.03 -0.05
C VAL A 345 1.29 -14.21 1.09
N GLN A 346 0.27 -14.73 1.77
CA GLN A 346 -0.27 -14.10 2.98
C GLN A 346 -0.22 -15.07 4.16
N ASN A 347 0.35 -14.59 5.26
CA ASN A 347 0.40 -15.32 6.53
C ASN A 347 -0.95 -15.43 7.23
N ALA A 348 -1.04 -16.36 8.18
CA ALA A 348 -2.18 -16.54 9.08
C ALA A 348 -2.60 -15.22 9.73
N ARG A 349 -3.91 -14.99 9.87
CA ARG A 349 -4.47 -13.73 10.39
C ARG A 349 -4.68 -13.72 11.90
N THR A 350 -4.61 -14.88 12.54
CA THR A 350 -4.72 -15.01 14.00
C THR A 350 -3.37 -15.40 14.59
N LEU A 351 -3.09 -14.98 15.84
CA LEU A 351 -1.87 -15.40 16.52
C LEU A 351 -1.85 -16.91 16.77
N ASP A 352 -2.98 -17.51 17.07
CA ASP A 352 -3.05 -18.94 17.38
C ASP A 352 -2.67 -19.80 16.17
N ASP A 353 -3.17 -19.45 14.98
CA ASP A 353 -2.80 -20.16 13.75
C ASP A 353 -1.35 -19.90 13.37
N TYR A 354 -0.89 -18.65 13.52
CA TYR A 354 0.48 -18.24 13.28
C TYR A 354 1.46 -19.03 14.16
N TYR A 355 1.20 -19.08 15.46
CA TYR A 355 2.04 -19.83 16.42
C TYR A 355 1.99 -21.33 16.17
N ARG A 356 0.81 -21.89 15.94
CA ARG A 356 0.66 -23.33 15.66
C ARG A 356 1.48 -23.78 14.47
N SER A 357 1.49 -23.01 13.39
CA SER A 357 2.31 -23.33 12.20
C SER A 357 3.79 -23.35 12.54
N LEU A 358 4.27 -22.30 13.24
CA LEU A 358 5.68 -22.18 13.60
C LEU A 358 6.13 -23.19 14.66
N ASP A 359 5.25 -23.60 15.57
CA ASP A 359 5.52 -24.70 16.52
C ASP A 359 5.69 -26.04 15.81
N ALA A 360 5.00 -26.23 14.69
CA ALA A 360 5.15 -27.38 13.80
C ALA A 360 6.36 -27.27 12.82
N GLY A 361 7.14 -26.19 12.88
CA GLY A 361 8.25 -25.95 11.95
C GLY A 361 7.81 -25.63 10.51
N VAL A 362 6.55 -25.17 10.33
CA VAL A 362 5.94 -24.89 9.03
C VAL A 362 5.73 -23.38 8.87
N LEU A 363 6.00 -22.83 7.67
CA LEU A 363 5.72 -21.44 7.36
C LEU A 363 4.22 -21.13 7.50
N PRO A 364 3.83 -20.01 8.14
CA PRO A 364 2.47 -19.75 8.59
C PRO A 364 1.56 -19.22 7.47
N VAL A 365 1.61 -19.83 6.29
CA VAL A 365 0.87 -19.40 5.10
C VAL A 365 -0.61 -19.78 5.23
N MET A 366 -1.48 -18.78 5.06
CA MET A 366 -2.94 -18.98 5.04
C MET A 366 -3.48 -19.09 3.60
N ARG A 367 -2.96 -18.28 2.71
CA ARG A 367 -3.39 -18.19 1.31
C ARG A 367 -2.36 -17.48 0.46
N GLY A 368 -2.48 -17.59 -0.86
CA GLY A 368 -1.63 -16.90 -1.79
C GLY A 368 -2.15 -16.96 -3.21
N PHE A 369 -1.30 -16.57 -4.14
CA PHE A 369 -1.62 -16.59 -5.56
C PHE A 369 -0.34 -16.76 -6.38
N ALA A 370 -0.28 -17.75 -7.27
CA ALA A 370 0.78 -17.88 -8.25
C ALA A 370 0.35 -17.21 -9.57
N MET A 371 1.12 -16.21 -10.00
CA MET A 371 0.83 -15.45 -11.21
C MET A 371 1.13 -16.26 -12.46
N ARG A 372 0.26 -16.18 -13.46
CA ARG A 372 0.45 -16.68 -14.83
C ARG A 372 1.09 -15.56 -15.68
N ASP A 373 1.54 -15.88 -16.87
CA ASP A 373 2.12 -14.91 -17.81
C ASP A 373 1.14 -13.76 -18.11
N GLU A 374 -0.15 -14.06 -18.27
CA GLU A 374 -1.20 -13.06 -18.46
C GLU A 374 -1.33 -12.10 -17.25
N ASP A 375 -1.18 -12.62 -16.03
CA ASP A 375 -1.23 -11.81 -14.82
C ASP A 375 -0.02 -10.88 -14.73
N HIS A 376 1.16 -11.35 -15.15
CA HIS A 376 2.38 -10.53 -15.24
C HIS A 376 2.22 -9.42 -16.29
N LEU A 377 1.71 -9.74 -17.48
CA LEU A 377 1.43 -8.76 -18.54
C LEU A 377 0.49 -7.65 -18.05
N ARG A 378 -0.66 -8.02 -17.50
CA ARG A 378 -1.66 -7.06 -17.00
C ARG A 378 -1.14 -6.26 -15.82
N ARG A 379 -0.37 -6.87 -14.92
CA ARG A 379 0.29 -6.18 -13.82
C ARG A 379 1.23 -5.08 -14.33
N ASP A 380 2.03 -5.36 -15.35
CA ASP A 380 2.97 -4.39 -15.90
C ASP A 380 2.23 -3.22 -16.56
N VAL A 381 1.15 -3.49 -17.31
CA VAL A 381 0.30 -2.45 -17.91
C VAL A 381 -0.39 -1.60 -16.85
N ILE A 382 -1.07 -2.23 -15.88
CA ILE A 382 -1.75 -1.53 -14.77
C ILE A 382 -0.73 -0.71 -13.97
N GLY A 383 0.42 -1.29 -13.66
CA GLY A 383 1.49 -0.63 -12.92
C GLY A 383 2.03 0.61 -13.63
N ALA A 384 2.27 0.54 -14.93
CA ALA A 384 2.74 1.67 -15.72
C ALA A 384 1.74 2.83 -15.69
N LEU A 385 0.45 2.56 -15.87
CA LEU A 385 -0.61 3.59 -15.81
C LEU A 385 -0.76 4.17 -14.40
N MET A 386 -0.80 3.32 -13.37
CA MET A 386 -1.01 3.73 -11.98
C MET A 386 0.15 4.52 -11.39
N CYS A 387 1.38 4.20 -11.77
CA CYS A 387 2.57 4.76 -11.15
C CYS A 387 3.19 5.89 -11.98
N ASN A 388 3.35 5.68 -13.28
CA ASN A 388 4.09 6.61 -14.14
C ASN A 388 3.15 7.42 -15.06
N GLY A 389 1.90 7.01 -15.19
CA GLY A 389 0.91 7.66 -16.07
C GLY A 389 1.21 7.52 -17.55
N VAL A 390 2.18 6.68 -17.91
CA VAL A 390 2.60 6.45 -19.29
C VAL A 390 2.86 4.96 -19.49
N LEU A 391 2.32 4.42 -20.58
CA LEU A 391 2.61 3.07 -21.04
C LEU A 391 3.35 3.14 -22.37
N ASP A 392 4.54 2.56 -22.42
CA ASP A 392 5.29 2.30 -23.64
C ASP A 392 4.85 0.95 -24.20
N VAL A 393 4.12 0.97 -25.29
CA VAL A 393 3.55 -0.22 -25.93
C VAL A 393 4.65 -1.14 -26.45
N ALA A 394 5.67 -0.57 -27.10
CA ALA A 394 6.77 -1.36 -27.69
C ALA A 394 7.56 -2.10 -26.60
N ALA A 395 7.77 -1.46 -25.44
CA ALA A 395 8.43 -2.12 -24.31
C ALA A 395 7.61 -3.31 -23.76
N VAL A 396 6.28 -3.17 -23.70
CA VAL A 396 5.37 -4.26 -23.29
C VAL A 396 5.39 -5.42 -24.31
N GLU A 397 5.29 -5.11 -25.60
CA GLU A 397 5.34 -6.10 -26.69
C GLU A 397 6.65 -6.90 -26.68
N ALA A 398 7.79 -6.18 -26.55
CA ALA A 398 9.10 -6.81 -26.49
C ALA A 398 9.25 -7.73 -25.25
N ARG A 399 8.77 -7.28 -24.09
CA ARG A 399 8.88 -8.02 -22.84
C ARG A 399 8.02 -9.27 -22.81
N HIS A 400 6.77 -9.15 -23.27
CA HIS A 400 5.76 -10.21 -23.17
C HIS A 400 5.56 -10.99 -24.47
N ARG A 401 6.23 -10.59 -25.56
CA ARG A 401 6.17 -11.25 -26.90
C ARG A 401 4.75 -11.34 -27.44
N ILE A 402 4.02 -10.23 -27.39
CA ILE A 402 2.65 -10.10 -27.87
C ILE A 402 2.57 -9.00 -28.95
N ASP A 403 1.49 -9.01 -29.73
CA ASP A 403 0.99 -7.84 -30.43
C ASP A 403 -0.04 -7.15 -29.54
N PHE A 404 0.27 -5.95 -29.06
CA PHE A 404 -0.53 -5.23 -28.07
C PHE A 404 -1.92 -4.87 -28.60
N ALA A 405 -2.00 -4.47 -29.89
CA ALA A 405 -3.27 -4.06 -30.49
C ALA A 405 -4.22 -5.25 -30.65
N VAL A 406 -3.69 -6.42 -31.00
CA VAL A 406 -4.47 -7.66 -31.12
C VAL A 406 -4.87 -8.17 -29.73
N HIS A 407 -3.91 -8.25 -28.81
CA HIS A 407 -4.13 -8.80 -27.47
C HIS A 407 -5.13 -7.98 -26.64
N PHE A 408 -5.02 -6.67 -26.69
CA PHE A 408 -5.84 -5.71 -25.93
C PHE A 408 -6.89 -4.98 -26.78
N ALA A 409 -7.36 -5.57 -27.88
CA ALA A 409 -8.31 -4.93 -28.80
C ALA A 409 -9.58 -4.44 -28.09
N HIS A 410 -10.12 -5.22 -27.15
CA HIS A 410 -11.29 -4.83 -26.36
C HIS A 410 -10.99 -3.70 -25.40
N GLU A 411 -9.87 -3.78 -24.69
CA GLU A 411 -9.39 -2.76 -23.75
C GLU A 411 -9.15 -1.42 -24.45
N LEU A 412 -8.57 -1.45 -25.63
CA LEU A 412 -8.34 -0.24 -26.45
C LEU A 412 -9.65 0.41 -26.87
N ALA A 413 -10.68 -0.38 -27.21
CA ALA A 413 -12.01 0.16 -27.53
C ALA A 413 -12.68 0.82 -26.29
N GLU A 414 -12.46 0.30 -25.08
CA GLU A 414 -12.92 0.92 -23.83
C GLU A 414 -12.12 2.19 -23.50
N LEU A 415 -10.79 2.16 -23.70
CA LEU A 415 -9.93 3.36 -23.50
C LEU A 415 -10.31 4.49 -24.44
N ALA A 416 -10.71 4.22 -25.67
CA ALA A 416 -11.13 5.25 -26.61
C ALA A 416 -12.29 6.10 -26.07
N ARG A 417 -13.25 5.47 -25.37
CA ARG A 417 -14.35 6.19 -24.70
C ARG A 417 -13.86 7.08 -23.55
N LEU A 418 -12.87 6.58 -22.78
CA LEU A 418 -12.27 7.37 -21.69
C LEU A 418 -11.37 8.51 -22.24
N ALA A 419 -10.85 8.35 -23.45
CA ALA A 419 -10.14 9.43 -24.16
C ALA A 419 -11.09 10.55 -24.60
N GLU A 420 -12.33 10.24 -25.00
CA GLU A 420 -13.38 11.24 -25.28
C GLU A 420 -13.71 12.08 -24.02
N ASP A 421 -13.67 11.45 -22.83
CA ASP A 421 -13.80 12.14 -21.54
C ASP A 421 -12.52 12.89 -21.10
N GLY A 422 -11.46 12.87 -21.91
CA GLY A 422 -10.20 13.57 -21.64
C GLY A 422 -9.30 12.95 -20.58
N LEU A 423 -9.51 11.67 -20.22
CA LEU A 423 -8.76 11.00 -19.13
C LEU A 423 -7.44 10.39 -19.63
N VAL A 424 -7.35 10.05 -20.89
CA VAL A 424 -6.19 9.37 -21.49
C VAL A 424 -5.98 9.85 -22.94
N ARG A 425 -4.74 9.87 -23.38
CA ARG A 425 -4.39 10.03 -24.80
C ARG A 425 -3.84 8.72 -25.31
N CYS A 426 -4.37 8.23 -26.43
CA CYS A 426 -3.91 7.01 -27.08
C CYS A 426 -3.25 7.39 -28.40
N GLU A 427 -1.94 7.26 -28.48
CA GLU A 427 -1.14 7.49 -29.69
C GLU A 427 -0.50 6.17 -30.13
N PRO A 428 -0.09 6.03 -31.41
CA PRO A 428 0.64 4.85 -31.85
C PRO A 428 1.88 4.61 -30.95
N GLY A 429 1.94 3.46 -30.31
CA GLY A 429 3.06 3.07 -29.44
C GLY A 429 3.05 3.67 -28.01
N ARG A 430 2.10 4.55 -27.67
CA ARG A 430 2.08 5.24 -26.37
C ARG A 430 0.66 5.50 -25.86
N ILE A 431 0.43 5.15 -24.60
CA ILE A 431 -0.79 5.53 -23.89
C ILE A 431 -0.40 6.42 -22.72
N GLU A 432 -0.98 7.63 -22.63
CA GLU A 432 -0.63 8.64 -21.63
C GLU A 432 -1.86 9.07 -20.83
N VAL A 433 -1.78 8.96 -19.52
CA VAL A 433 -2.80 9.43 -18.57
C VAL A 433 -2.70 10.94 -18.43
N THR A 434 -3.80 11.64 -18.70
CA THR A 434 -3.85 13.11 -18.56
C THR A 434 -3.81 13.55 -17.09
N PRO A 435 -3.56 14.83 -16.78
CA PRO A 435 -3.70 15.32 -15.40
C PRO A 435 -5.07 15.05 -14.81
N LEU A 436 -6.16 15.15 -15.60
CA LEU A 436 -7.51 14.79 -15.18
C LEU A 436 -7.64 13.28 -14.93
N GLY A 437 -7.11 12.47 -15.83
CA GLY A 437 -7.09 11.01 -15.71
C GLY A 437 -6.31 10.50 -14.49
N ARG A 438 -5.30 11.23 -14.01
CA ARG A 438 -4.57 10.88 -12.78
C ARG A 438 -5.46 10.87 -11.55
N LEU A 439 -6.45 11.73 -11.48
CA LEU A 439 -7.42 11.75 -10.38
C LEU A 439 -8.37 10.55 -10.42
N LEU A 440 -8.54 9.94 -11.59
CA LEU A 440 -9.41 8.79 -11.85
C LEU A 440 -8.61 7.57 -12.36
N VAL A 441 -7.30 7.51 -12.04
CA VAL A 441 -6.38 6.49 -12.60
C VAL A 441 -6.84 5.05 -12.32
N ARG A 442 -7.54 4.81 -11.22
CA ARG A 442 -8.14 3.49 -10.92
C ARG A 442 -9.11 3.07 -12.03
N ARG A 443 -9.88 4.01 -12.59
CA ARG A 443 -10.83 3.73 -13.66
C ARG A 443 -10.11 3.27 -14.94
N LEU A 444 -8.96 3.89 -15.25
CA LEU A 444 -8.11 3.49 -16.37
C LEU A 444 -7.49 2.10 -16.13
N ALA A 445 -6.99 1.86 -14.92
CA ALA A 445 -6.41 0.56 -14.55
C ALA A 445 -7.43 -0.59 -14.61
N MET A 446 -8.70 -0.33 -14.23
CA MET A 446 -9.79 -1.31 -14.27
C MET A 446 -10.08 -1.84 -15.69
N VAL A 447 -9.79 -1.05 -16.71
CA VAL A 447 -9.95 -1.48 -18.12
C VAL A 447 -9.11 -2.73 -18.40
N PHE A 448 -7.90 -2.78 -17.85
CA PHE A 448 -6.97 -3.90 -18.04
C PHE A 448 -7.11 -5.03 -17.02
N ASP A 449 -8.06 -4.92 -16.06
CA ASP A 449 -8.26 -5.96 -15.04
C ASP A 449 -9.07 -7.15 -15.60
N GLY A 450 -8.36 -8.21 -15.95
CA GLY A 450 -8.97 -9.44 -16.47
C GLY A 450 -9.94 -10.11 -15.49
N PHE A 451 -9.67 -10.01 -14.17
CA PHE A 451 -10.53 -10.63 -13.15
C PHE A 451 -11.86 -9.90 -12.99
N LEU A 452 -11.88 -8.58 -13.09
CA LEU A 452 -13.14 -7.83 -13.08
C LEU A 452 -14.02 -8.24 -14.27
N ARG A 453 -13.41 -8.45 -15.42
CA ARG A 453 -14.12 -8.92 -16.62
C ARG A 453 -14.62 -10.36 -16.48
N GLU A 454 -13.84 -11.25 -15.88
CA GLU A 454 -14.29 -12.61 -15.59
C GLU A 454 -15.47 -12.63 -14.62
N ASP A 455 -15.41 -11.82 -13.55
CA ASP A 455 -16.50 -11.69 -12.58
C ASP A 455 -17.78 -11.19 -13.23
N ALA A 456 -17.68 -10.18 -14.09
CA ALA A 456 -18.80 -9.63 -14.82
C ALA A 456 -19.49 -10.69 -15.69
N ARG A 457 -18.70 -11.46 -16.46
CA ARG A 457 -19.22 -12.57 -17.30
C ARG A 457 -19.91 -13.66 -16.48
N ARG A 458 -19.50 -13.90 -15.23
CA ARG A 458 -20.12 -14.89 -14.34
C ARG A 458 -21.45 -14.42 -13.76
N THR A 459 -21.64 -13.11 -13.62
CA THR A 459 -22.84 -12.51 -13.05
C THR A 459 -23.92 -12.20 -14.09
N GLU A 460 -23.59 -12.18 -15.38
CA GLU A 460 -24.58 -11.99 -16.46
C GLU A 460 -25.47 -13.22 -16.61
N PRO A 461 -26.82 -13.06 -16.57
CA PRO A 461 -27.74 -14.13 -16.96
C PRO A 461 -27.49 -14.55 -18.41
N ALA A 462 -27.58 -15.84 -18.69
CA ALA A 462 -27.31 -16.43 -20.02
C ALA A 462 -28.10 -15.80 -21.18
N ALA A 463 -29.19 -15.07 -20.91
CA ALA A 463 -30.06 -14.39 -21.87
C ALA A 463 -29.53 -13.02 -22.37
N ILE A 464 -28.50 -12.42 -21.75
CA ILE A 464 -28.04 -11.04 -22.07
C ILE A 464 -26.74 -11.06 -22.91
N ARG A 465 -26.19 -12.22 -23.20
CA ARG A 465 -24.88 -12.33 -23.88
C ARG A 465 -24.83 -11.84 -25.34
N SER A 466 -25.92 -11.33 -25.89
CA SER A 466 -26.02 -10.96 -27.31
C SER A 466 -26.36 -9.49 -27.61
N ALA A 467 -26.53 -8.61 -26.59
CA ALA A 467 -26.89 -7.22 -26.87
C ALA A 467 -26.20 -6.23 -25.90
N ASP A 468 -25.59 -5.24 -26.49
CA ASP A 468 -25.09 -3.98 -25.94
C ASP A 468 -23.81 -3.93 -25.09
N ALA A 469 -22.75 -3.46 -25.76
CA ALA A 469 -21.44 -3.13 -25.20
C ALA A 469 -21.39 -1.73 -24.47
N GLY A 470 -22.52 -1.20 -24.01
CA GLY A 470 -22.63 0.19 -23.57
C GLY A 470 -22.90 0.46 -22.09
N THR A 471 -23.33 -0.53 -21.30
CA THR A 471 -23.69 -0.31 -19.89
C THR A 471 -22.56 -0.69 -18.96
N PRO A 472 -22.11 0.18 -18.01
CA PRO A 472 -21.14 -0.22 -17.01
C PRO A 472 -21.67 -1.39 -16.18
N LEU A 473 -20.89 -2.45 -16.10
CA LEU A 473 -21.25 -3.65 -15.32
C LEU A 473 -21.36 -3.33 -13.83
N PRO A 474 -22.34 -3.88 -13.10
CA PRO A 474 -22.44 -3.70 -11.66
C PRO A 474 -21.22 -4.31 -10.96
N MET A 475 -20.39 -3.46 -10.35
CA MET A 475 -19.18 -3.86 -9.66
C MET A 475 -19.47 -4.50 -8.31
N PRO A 476 -18.69 -5.52 -7.90
CA PRO A 476 -18.85 -6.14 -6.60
C PRO A 476 -18.75 -5.12 -5.46
N THR A 477 -19.64 -5.18 -4.47
CA THR A 477 -19.65 -4.32 -3.27
C THR A 477 -18.41 -4.48 -2.36
N ARG A 478 -17.50 -5.40 -2.69
CA ARG A 478 -16.26 -5.68 -1.96
C ARG A 478 -15.18 -4.62 -2.09
N TYR A 479 -15.30 -3.69 -3.04
CA TYR A 479 -14.33 -2.62 -3.25
C TYR A 479 -14.85 -1.26 -2.77
N SER A 480 -13.93 -0.35 -2.39
CA SER A 480 -14.25 1.06 -2.16
C SER A 480 -14.56 1.77 -3.48
N ARG A 481 -15.29 2.89 -3.39
CA ARG A 481 -15.51 3.77 -4.54
C ARG A 481 -14.21 4.32 -5.12
N VAL A 482 -14.21 4.64 -6.41
CA VAL A 482 -13.02 5.14 -7.13
C VAL A 482 -12.69 6.57 -6.70
N VAL A 483 -13.72 7.35 -6.31
CA VAL A 483 -13.58 8.72 -5.84
C VAL A 483 -13.88 8.83 -4.34
#